data_f8324035e6eaa3f30745da0d369f25e2
#
_entry.id   f8324035e6eaa3f30745da0d369f25e2
#
_cell.length_a   1.000
_cell.length_b   1.000
_cell.length_c   1.000
_cell.angle_alpha   90.00
_cell.angle_beta   90.00
_cell.angle_gamma   90.00
#
_symmetry.space_group_name_H-M   'P 1'
#
loop_
_entity.id
_entity.type
_entity.pdbx_description
1 polymer ?
#
loop_
_entity_poly.entity_id
_entity_poly.type
_entity_poly.pdbx_seq_one_letter_code
_entity_poly.pdbx_strand_id
1 'polypeptide(L)'
;ILSDNFVEIDIVHHFMAVVSNICKLRNFPDISYIPKFINNADKIYSDMMNFFNCDFDTVKRKFSDCTLLKENHNGPLFYTKIVQELHLLNDLFTKNNPELKQQLQQYKVRDDTLASVMFRNTYWTNMSVLQLIVKDILRQLVYVMYNFLLENNYIKDNHVYFVGDGLYIERKYFTPDLLDKLQKHIKLKMNYDIILHCK
;
A
#
# COMPACT_ATOMS: atom_id res chain seq x y z
N ILE A 1 21.20 14.05 -0.74
CA ILE A 1 21.22 15.30 -1.55
C ILE A 1 19.79 15.82 -1.81
N LEU A 2 18.76 14.94 -1.90
CA LEU A 2 17.37 15.38 -2.03
C LEU A 2 16.75 15.81 -0.69
N SER A 3 17.22 15.26 0.43
CA SER A 3 16.61 15.40 1.76
C SER A 3 16.52 16.84 2.30
N ASP A 4 17.44 17.73 1.93
CA ASP A 4 17.48 19.06 2.53
C ASP A 4 16.47 20.03 1.89
N ASN A 5 16.17 19.82 0.62
CA ASN A 5 15.30 20.70 -0.18
C ASN A 5 13.90 20.15 -0.43
N PHE A 6 13.66 18.86 -0.12
CA PHE A 6 12.41 18.19 -0.39
C PHE A 6 11.80 17.59 0.88
N VAL A 7 10.50 17.43 0.84
CA VAL A 7 9.70 16.70 1.86
C VAL A 7 9.01 15.55 1.14
N GLU A 8 9.17 14.35 1.67
CA GLU A 8 8.40 13.18 1.23
C GLU A 8 7.03 13.21 1.91
N ILE A 9 5.96 13.16 1.11
CA ILE A 9 4.60 12.94 1.58
C ILE A 9 4.25 11.50 1.22
N ASP A 10 3.98 10.68 2.22
CA ASP A 10 3.83 9.24 2.11
C ASP A 10 2.55 8.75 2.79
N ILE A 11 1.98 7.65 2.29
CA ILE A 11 0.78 7.04 2.86
C ILE A 11 1.17 6.06 3.97
N VAL A 12 0.70 6.31 5.19
CA VAL A 12 0.94 5.44 6.34
C VAL A 12 0.33 4.05 6.09
N HIS A 13 1.16 3.00 6.17
CA HIS A 13 0.74 1.62 5.92
C HIS A 13 0.00 1.44 4.59
N HIS A 14 0.49 2.04 3.52
CA HIS A 14 -0.18 2.22 2.22
C HIS A 14 -1.00 1.01 1.74
N PHE A 15 -0.43 -0.20 1.71
CA PHE A 15 -1.15 -1.40 1.28
C PHE A 15 -2.38 -1.68 2.15
N MET A 16 -2.19 -1.73 3.47
CA MET A 16 -3.26 -2.03 4.42
C MET A 16 -4.29 -0.90 4.50
N ALA A 17 -3.86 0.36 4.33
CA ALA A 17 -4.76 1.50 4.28
C ALA A 17 -5.73 1.37 3.09
N VAL A 18 -5.23 1.02 1.91
CA VAL A 18 -6.07 0.80 0.72
C VAL A 18 -7.00 -0.40 0.92
N VAL A 19 -6.48 -1.56 1.35
CA VAL A 19 -7.29 -2.77 1.55
C VAL A 19 -8.37 -2.54 2.60
N SER A 20 -8.05 -1.86 3.71
CA SER A 20 -9.03 -1.49 4.75
C SER A 20 -10.16 -0.63 4.19
N ASN A 21 -9.85 0.35 3.35
CA ASN A 21 -10.87 1.19 2.71
C ASN A 21 -11.74 0.40 1.72
N ILE A 22 -11.14 -0.49 0.91
CA ILE A 22 -11.89 -1.39 0.04
C ILE A 22 -12.89 -2.22 0.86
N CYS A 23 -12.44 -2.79 1.97
CA CYS A 23 -13.30 -3.61 2.83
C CYS A 23 -14.46 -2.81 3.44
N LYS A 24 -14.20 -1.59 3.91
CA LYS A 24 -15.22 -0.69 4.45
C LYS A 24 -16.26 -0.31 3.39
N LEU A 25 -15.79 0.06 2.18
CA LEU A 25 -16.67 0.52 1.10
C LEU A 25 -17.53 -0.59 0.53
N ARG A 26 -17.01 -1.81 0.46
CA ARG A 26 -17.72 -2.97 -0.11
C ARG A 26 -18.47 -3.81 0.93
N ASN A 27 -18.27 -3.52 2.23
CA ASN A 27 -18.92 -4.19 3.36
C ASN A 27 -18.85 -5.72 3.27
N PHE A 28 -17.63 -6.28 3.15
CA PHE A 28 -17.46 -7.73 3.11
C PHE A 28 -17.77 -8.34 4.48
N PRO A 29 -18.77 -9.25 4.59
CA PRO A 29 -19.26 -9.76 5.87
C PRO A 29 -18.21 -10.57 6.64
N ASP A 30 -17.32 -11.27 5.92
CA ASP A 30 -16.32 -12.17 6.50
C ASP A 30 -14.98 -11.49 6.77
N ILE A 31 -14.87 -10.17 6.55
CA ILE A 31 -13.66 -9.39 6.73
C ILE A 31 -13.84 -8.41 7.89
N SER A 32 -13.18 -8.67 9.00
CA SER A 32 -13.37 -7.89 10.23
C SER A 32 -12.08 -7.40 10.89
N TYR A 33 -10.93 -8.02 10.60
CA TYR A 33 -9.63 -7.67 11.19
C TYR A 33 -8.89 -6.63 10.35
N ILE A 34 -8.92 -6.75 9.02
CA ILE A 34 -8.29 -5.78 8.12
C ILE A 34 -8.81 -4.35 8.33
N PRO A 35 -10.13 -4.08 8.44
CA PRO A 35 -10.62 -2.73 8.71
C PRO A 35 -10.15 -2.13 10.03
N LYS A 36 -9.75 -2.98 10.97
CA LYS A 36 -9.25 -2.57 12.30
C LYS A 36 -7.74 -2.38 12.34
N PHE A 37 -7.02 -2.79 11.28
CA PHE A 37 -5.56 -2.79 11.27
C PHE A 37 -4.98 -1.40 11.58
N ILE A 38 -5.43 -0.37 10.88
CA ILE A 38 -4.85 0.99 10.98
C ILE A 38 -4.87 1.50 12.43
N ASN A 39 -5.95 1.26 13.16
CA ASN A 39 -6.08 1.70 14.54
C ASN A 39 -5.33 0.81 15.55
N ASN A 40 -4.81 -0.32 15.12
CA ASN A 40 -4.14 -1.30 15.97
C ASN A 40 -2.73 -1.65 15.48
N ALA A 41 -2.21 -0.94 14.50
CA ALA A 41 -0.95 -1.29 13.84
C ALA A 41 0.22 -1.42 14.82
N ASP A 42 0.40 -0.44 15.72
CA ASP A 42 1.48 -0.45 16.72
C ASP A 42 1.39 -1.67 17.66
N LYS A 43 0.16 -1.98 18.10
CA LYS A 43 -0.06 -3.16 18.93
C LYS A 43 0.24 -4.45 18.17
N ILE A 44 -0.19 -4.55 16.92
CA ILE A 44 0.06 -5.73 16.08
C ILE A 44 1.56 -5.94 15.89
N TYR A 45 2.31 -4.88 15.59
CA TYR A 45 3.76 -4.96 15.46
C TYR A 45 4.43 -5.34 16.79
N SER A 46 4.00 -4.76 17.92
CA SER A 46 4.50 -5.11 19.24
C SER A 46 4.23 -6.59 19.59
N ASP A 47 3.02 -7.07 19.34
CA ASP A 47 2.66 -8.48 19.58
C ASP A 47 3.51 -9.42 18.69
N MET A 48 3.77 -9.04 17.43
CA MET A 48 4.64 -9.78 16.52
C MET A 48 6.09 -9.78 16.98
N MET A 49 6.64 -8.64 17.41
CA MET A 49 8.00 -8.55 17.96
C MET A 49 8.18 -9.50 19.14
N ASN A 50 7.23 -9.51 20.07
CA ASN A 50 7.24 -10.40 21.23
C ASN A 50 7.13 -11.88 20.83
N PHE A 51 6.22 -12.19 19.92
CA PHE A 51 5.99 -13.58 19.48
C PHE A 51 7.20 -14.19 18.75
N PHE A 52 7.80 -13.41 17.84
CA PHE A 52 8.93 -13.85 17.04
C PHE A 52 10.29 -13.59 17.69
N ASN A 53 10.31 -12.91 18.84
CA ASN A 53 11.53 -12.46 19.53
C ASN A 53 12.51 -11.77 18.57
N CYS A 54 12.04 -10.76 17.87
CA CYS A 54 12.82 -10.04 16.87
C CYS A 54 12.53 -8.53 16.87
N ASP A 55 13.36 -7.76 16.17
CA ASP A 55 13.24 -6.32 16.05
C ASP A 55 12.09 -5.88 15.10
N PHE A 56 11.80 -4.57 15.12
CA PHE A 56 10.74 -3.95 14.32
C PHE A 56 10.96 -4.12 12.82
N ASP A 57 12.20 -4.01 12.34
CA ASP A 57 12.50 -4.12 10.91
C ASP A 57 12.25 -5.54 10.39
N THR A 58 12.57 -6.54 11.21
CA THR A 58 12.28 -7.94 10.92
C THR A 58 10.78 -8.21 10.88
N VAL A 59 10.02 -7.65 11.85
CA VAL A 59 8.56 -7.74 11.85
C VAL A 59 7.95 -7.07 10.64
N LYS A 60 8.43 -5.86 10.29
CA LYS A 60 7.96 -5.13 9.12
C LYS A 60 8.17 -5.92 7.83
N ARG A 61 9.31 -6.61 7.68
CA ARG A 61 9.55 -7.52 6.54
C ARG A 61 8.60 -8.70 6.54
N LYS A 62 8.40 -9.38 7.68
CA LYS A 62 7.43 -10.49 7.81
C LYS A 62 6.01 -10.04 7.45
N PHE A 63 5.61 -8.84 7.87
CA PHE A 63 4.31 -8.28 7.52
C PHE A 63 4.22 -7.95 6.03
N SER A 64 5.27 -7.43 5.42
CA SER A 64 5.35 -7.23 3.98
C SER A 64 5.23 -8.55 3.21
N ASP A 65 5.88 -9.63 3.66
CA ASP A 65 5.72 -10.97 3.07
C ASP A 65 4.28 -11.48 3.14
N CYS A 66 3.56 -11.16 4.23
CA CYS A 66 2.14 -11.45 4.36
C CYS A 66 1.30 -10.74 3.28
N THR A 67 1.59 -9.46 2.99
CA THR A 67 0.90 -8.73 1.91
C THR A 67 1.20 -9.29 0.53
N LEU A 68 2.32 -10.01 0.39
CA LEU A 68 2.70 -10.74 -0.83
C LEU A 68 2.03 -12.12 -0.92
N LEU A 69 1.19 -12.50 0.05
CA LEU A 69 0.52 -13.81 0.13
C LEU A 69 1.51 -14.99 0.07
N LYS A 70 2.73 -14.79 0.58
CA LYS A 70 3.70 -15.87 0.75
C LYS A 70 3.26 -16.76 1.91
N GLU A 71 3.46 -18.07 1.76
CA GLU A 71 2.87 -19.10 2.59
C GLU A 71 3.12 -18.99 4.10
N ASN A 72 2.13 -19.49 4.85
CA ASN A 72 2.12 -19.92 6.27
C ASN A 72 2.82 -19.01 7.27
N HIS A 73 2.10 -18.02 7.71
CA HIS A 73 2.55 -17.19 8.81
C HIS A 73 1.83 -17.57 10.10
N ASN A 74 2.41 -18.51 10.86
CA ASN A 74 2.08 -18.64 12.27
C ASN A 74 2.51 -17.38 13.00
N GLY A 75 1.63 -16.80 13.79
CA GLY A 75 1.88 -15.54 14.48
C GLY A 75 0.82 -15.27 15.53
N PRO A 76 0.88 -14.09 16.18
CA PRO A 76 -0.17 -13.65 17.08
C PRO A 76 -1.54 -13.71 16.41
N LEU A 77 -2.59 -13.90 17.19
CA LEU A 77 -3.95 -14.12 16.70
C LEU A 77 -4.39 -13.08 15.69
N PHE A 78 -4.17 -11.79 15.99
CA PHE A 78 -4.62 -10.70 15.12
C PHE A 78 -3.90 -10.74 13.76
N TYR A 79 -2.59 -10.95 13.77
CA TYR A 79 -1.78 -11.11 12.56
C TYR A 79 -2.25 -12.30 11.71
N THR A 80 -2.44 -13.47 12.34
CA THR A 80 -2.91 -14.68 11.66
C THR A 80 -4.28 -14.45 11.00
N LYS A 81 -5.18 -13.73 11.67
CA LYS A 81 -6.49 -13.38 11.13
C LYS A 81 -6.40 -12.44 9.92
N ILE A 82 -5.52 -11.42 9.97
CA ILE A 82 -5.27 -10.55 8.82
C ILE A 82 -4.78 -11.36 7.62
N VAL A 83 -3.83 -12.29 7.83
CA VAL A 83 -3.32 -13.15 6.75
C VAL A 83 -4.45 -13.95 6.11
N GLN A 84 -5.30 -14.59 6.92
CA GLN A 84 -6.45 -15.35 6.44
C GLN A 84 -7.41 -14.47 5.62
N GLU A 85 -7.72 -13.28 6.11
CA GLU A 85 -8.60 -12.34 5.40
C GLU A 85 -7.97 -11.82 4.09
N LEU A 86 -6.64 -11.60 4.03
CA LEU A 86 -5.96 -11.23 2.80
C LEU A 86 -6.05 -12.33 1.74
N HIS A 87 -5.88 -13.60 2.13
CA HIS A 87 -6.06 -14.73 1.22
C HIS A 87 -7.50 -14.80 0.71
N LEU A 88 -8.47 -14.69 1.61
CA LEU A 88 -9.90 -14.69 1.24
C LEU A 88 -10.23 -13.57 0.25
N LEU A 89 -9.73 -12.36 0.50
CA LEU A 89 -9.91 -11.22 -0.43
C LEU A 89 -9.25 -11.47 -1.77
N ASN A 90 -8.02 -12.00 -1.78
CA ASN A 90 -7.35 -12.31 -3.03
C ASN A 90 -8.14 -13.32 -3.87
N ASP A 91 -8.66 -14.37 -3.25
CA ASP A 91 -9.48 -15.38 -3.93
C ASP A 91 -10.77 -14.78 -4.48
N LEU A 92 -11.43 -13.94 -3.68
CA LEU A 92 -12.64 -13.23 -4.11
C LEU A 92 -12.36 -12.30 -5.30
N PHE A 93 -11.29 -11.51 -5.25
CA PHE A 93 -10.92 -10.62 -6.35
C PHE A 93 -10.46 -11.38 -7.58
N THR A 94 -9.74 -12.47 -7.40
CA THR A 94 -9.29 -13.34 -8.50
C THR A 94 -10.47 -13.97 -9.23
N LYS A 95 -11.49 -14.41 -8.48
CA LYS A 95 -12.72 -14.97 -9.04
C LYS A 95 -13.53 -13.94 -9.82
N ASN A 96 -13.56 -12.70 -9.34
CA ASN A 96 -14.35 -11.61 -9.93
C ASN A 96 -13.61 -10.85 -11.04
N ASN A 97 -12.31 -11.09 -11.24
CA ASN A 97 -11.49 -10.42 -12.26
C ASN A 97 -10.60 -11.44 -13.01
N PRO A 98 -11.20 -12.34 -13.78
CA PRO A 98 -10.46 -13.40 -14.48
C PRO A 98 -9.45 -12.84 -15.50
N GLU A 99 -9.73 -11.68 -16.10
CA GLU A 99 -8.85 -10.97 -17.03
C GLU A 99 -7.55 -10.51 -16.34
N LEU A 100 -7.61 -9.99 -15.11
CA LEU A 100 -6.41 -9.62 -14.34
C LEU A 100 -5.57 -10.85 -13.99
N LYS A 101 -6.23 -11.97 -13.67
CA LYS A 101 -5.54 -13.24 -13.45
C LYS A 101 -4.79 -13.70 -14.70
N GLN A 102 -5.42 -13.60 -15.87
CA GLN A 102 -4.80 -13.95 -17.15
C GLN A 102 -3.62 -13.04 -17.47
N GLN A 103 -3.75 -11.73 -17.27
CA GLN A 103 -2.65 -10.78 -17.43
C GLN A 103 -1.46 -11.13 -16.55
N LEU A 104 -1.69 -11.42 -15.26
CA LEU A 104 -0.64 -11.85 -14.34
C LEU A 104 0.08 -13.12 -14.80
N GLN A 105 -0.65 -14.08 -15.33
CA GLN A 105 -0.06 -15.31 -15.86
C GLN A 105 0.84 -15.00 -17.07
N GLN A 106 0.43 -14.11 -17.97
CA GLN A 106 1.24 -13.70 -19.12
C GLN A 106 2.52 -12.96 -18.68
N TYR A 107 2.44 -12.11 -17.64
CA TYR A 107 3.63 -11.47 -17.09
C TYR A 107 4.59 -12.48 -16.46
N LYS A 108 4.09 -13.48 -15.72
CA LYS A 108 4.92 -14.56 -15.15
C LYS A 108 5.67 -15.33 -16.20
N VAL A 109 5.00 -15.77 -17.26
CA VAL A 109 5.62 -16.51 -18.38
C VAL A 109 6.68 -15.66 -19.09
N ARG A 110 6.41 -14.37 -19.29
CA ARG A 110 7.37 -13.46 -19.95
C ARG A 110 8.59 -13.19 -19.08
N ASP A 111 8.43 -13.15 -17.77
CA ASP A 111 9.52 -12.93 -16.81
C ASP A 111 10.44 -14.16 -16.74
N ASP A 112 9.89 -15.37 -16.77
CA ASP A 112 10.65 -16.63 -16.81
C ASP A 112 11.52 -16.77 -18.08
N THR A 113 11.12 -16.15 -19.19
CA THR A 113 11.87 -16.19 -20.45
C THR A 113 12.93 -15.08 -20.59
N LEU A 114 12.71 -13.92 -20.00
CA LEU A 114 13.60 -12.75 -20.10
C LEU A 114 14.49 -12.57 -18.87
N ALA A 115 14.03 -12.96 -17.69
CA ALA A 115 14.73 -12.74 -16.41
C ALA A 115 15.88 -13.73 -16.20
N SER A 116 15.95 -14.82 -16.94
CA SER A 116 17.11 -15.73 -16.88
C SER A 116 18.41 -15.07 -17.36
N VAL A 117 18.34 -13.91 -18.01
CA VAL A 117 19.50 -13.29 -18.65
C VAL A 117 19.91 -11.93 -18.07
N MET A 118 19.00 -11.10 -17.56
CA MET A 118 19.41 -9.72 -17.18
C MET A 118 18.93 -9.13 -15.85
N PHE A 119 17.78 -9.51 -15.30
CA PHE A 119 17.33 -8.95 -14.02
C PHE A 119 16.45 -9.98 -13.28
N ARG A 120 16.96 -10.56 -12.21
CA ARG A 120 16.18 -11.33 -11.21
C ARG A 120 15.19 -10.40 -10.47
N ASN A 121 14.21 -9.89 -11.17
CA ASN A 121 13.14 -9.13 -10.53
C ASN A 121 12.03 -10.11 -10.09
N THR A 122 12.32 -10.89 -9.04
CA THR A 122 11.40 -11.83 -8.39
C THR A 122 10.09 -11.16 -7.90
N TYR A 123 9.99 -9.86 -8.03
CA TYR A 123 8.87 -9.06 -7.56
C TYR A 123 7.57 -9.31 -8.35
N TRP A 124 7.67 -9.46 -9.68
CA TRP A 124 6.50 -9.67 -10.54
C TRP A 124 5.98 -11.09 -10.52
N THR A 125 6.87 -12.07 -10.33
CA THR A 125 6.51 -13.50 -10.34
C THR A 125 5.58 -13.90 -9.18
N ASN A 126 5.59 -13.13 -8.09
CA ASN A 126 4.80 -13.42 -6.88
C ASN A 126 3.61 -12.47 -6.69
N MET A 127 3.32 -11.57 -7.64
CA MET A 127 2.22 -10.63 -7.49
C MET A 127 0.86 -11.33 -7.58
N SER A 128 -0.05 -10.94 -6.69
CA SER A 128 -1.44 -11.39 -6.66
C SER A 128 -2.39 -10.40 -7.34
N VAL A 129 -3.61 -10.84 -7.66
CA VAL A 129 -4.66 -9.95 -8.19
C VAL A 129 -4.98 -8.83 -7.21
N LEU A 130 -5.04 -9.14 -5.91
CA LEU A 130 -5.25 -8.13 -4.86
C LEU A 130 -4.15 -7.06 -4.88
N GLN A 131 -2.88 -7.45 -5.04
CA GLN A 131 -1.78 -6.49 -5.12
C GLN A 131 -1.84 -5.60 -6.35
N LEU A 132 -2.27 -6.12 -7.51
CA LEU A 132 -2.48 -5.30 -8.70
C LEU A 132 -3.53 -4.22 -8.46
N ILE A 133 -4.67 -4.61 -7.89
CA ILE A 133 -5.77 -3.69 -7.56
C ILE A 133 -5.29 -2.62 -6.57
N VAL A 134 -4.57 -3.03 -5.52
CA VAL A 134 -4.03 -2.08 -4.53
C VAL A 134 -3.04 -1.11 -5.16
N LYS A 135 -2.15 -1.59 -6.03
CA LYS A 135 -1.19 -0.73 -6.74
C LYS A 135 -1.87 0.27 -7.67
N ASP A 136 -2.92 -0.15 -8.36
CA ASP A 136 -3.67 0.76 -9.21
C ASP A 136 -4.34 1.87 -8.40
N ILE A 137 -4.96 1.52 -7.27
CA ILE A 137 -5.56 2.49 -6.35
C ILE A 137 -4.50 3.42 -5.76
N LEU A 138 -3.33 2.91 -5.38
CA LEU A 138 -2.22 3.75 -4.88
C LEU A 138 -1.77 4.78 -5.93
N ARG A 139 -1.67 4.37 -7.20
CA ARG A 139 -1.37 5.32 -8.28
C ARG A 139 -2.44 6.40 -8.41
N GLN A 140 -3.72 6.02 -8.32
CA GLN A 140 -4.83 6.97 -8.36
C GLN A 140 -4.77 7.93 -7.15
N LEU A 141 -4.46 7.45 -5.95
CA LEU A 141 -4.28 8.27 -4.75
C LEU A 141 -3.15 9.30 -4.94
N VAL A 142 -1.99 8.86 -5.39
CA VAL A 142 -0.85 9.74 -5.67
C VAL A 142 -1.20 10.78 -6.73
N TYR A 143 -1.94 10.38 -7.77
CA TYR A 143 -2.40 11.30 -8.81
C TYR A 143 -3.41 12.33 -8.27
N VAL A 144 -4.32 11.93 -7.39
CA VAL A 144 -5.26 12.84 -6.70
C VAL A 144 -4.50 13.85 -5.83
N MET A 145 -3.48 13.41 -5.10
CA MET A 145 -2.62 14.30 -4.32
C MET A 145 -1.89 15.30 -5.22
N TYR A 146 -1.28 14.82 -6.30
CA TYR A 146 -0.57 15.66 -7.26
C TYR A 146 -1.47 16.75 -7.86
N ASN A 147 -2.65 16.37 -8.35
CA ASN A 147 -3.58 17.33 -8.94
C ASN A 147 -4.03 18.39 -7.93
N PHE A 148 -4.32 17.98 -6.68
CA PHE A 148 -4.64 18.92 -5.63
C PHE A 148 -3.53 19.96 -5.39
N LEU A 149 -2.29 19.48 -5.32
CA LEU A 149 -1.12 20.36 -5.12
C LEU A 149 -0.94 21.36 -6.28
N LEU A 150 -1.14 20.89 -7.51
CA LEU A 150 -1.02 21.70 -8.72
C LEU A 150 -2.16 22.73 -8.82
N GLU A 151 -3.41 22.29 -8.68
CA GLU A 151 -4.61 23.15 -8.78
C GLU A 151 -4.65 24.25 -7.70
N ASN A 152 -4.06 23.99 -6.54
CA ASN A 152 -4.01 24.96 -5.44
C ASN A 152 -2.67 25.73 -5.36
N ASN A 153 -1.84 25.64 -6.40
CA ASN A 153 -0.56 26.33 -6.51
C ASN A 153 0.45 26.02 -5.41
N TYR A 154 0.35 24.85 -4.76
CA TYR A 154 1.37 24.36 -3.82
C TYR A 154 2.64 23.91 -4.53
N ILE A 155 2.56 23.56 -5.81
CA ILE A 155 3.68 23.10 -6.62
C ILE A 155 3.57 23.68 -8.03
N LYS A 156 4.68 23.61 -8.77
CA LYS A 156 4.72 23.76 -10.22
C LYS A 156 4.94 22.37 -10.84
N ASP A 157 4.48 22.16 -12.04
CA ASP A 157 4.42 20.85 -12.72
C ASP A 157 5.75 20.06 -12.70
N ASN A 158 6.87 20.76 -12.80
CA ASN A 158 8.21 20.15 -12.83
C ASN A 158 8.94 20.11 -11.47
N HIS A 159 8.24 20.34 -10.36
CA HIS A 159 8.80 20.41 -9.00
C HIS A 159 8.30 19.29 -8.07
N VAL A 160 7.93 18.16 -8.65
CA VAL A 160 7.44 16.97 -7.92
C VAL A 160 8.12 15.73 -8.44
N TYR A 161 8.49 14.84 -7.52
CA TYR A 161 8.97 13.50 -7.85
C TYR A 161 8.01 12.46 -7.28
N PHE A 162 7.60 11.51 -8.11
CA PHE A 162 6.77 10.39 -7.71
C PHE A 162 7.65 9.25 -7.19
N VAL A 163 7.35 8.74 -6.00
CA VAL A 163 8.09 7.64 -5.40
C VAL A 163 7.11 6.63 -4.80
N GLY A 164 6.95 5.51 -5.49
CA GLY A 164 6.13 4.41 -5.00
C GLY A 164 4.68 4.81 -4.67
N ASP A 165 4.41 5.00 -3.40
CA ASP A 165 3.13 5.32 -2.79
C ASP A 165 3.04 6.76 -2.25
N GLY A 166 4.02 7.62 -2.63
CA GLY A 166 4.12 9.01 -2.18
C GLY A 166 4.66 9.96 -3.23
N LEU A 167 4.87 11.19 -2.80
CA LEU A 167 5.48 12.25 -3.61
C LEU A 167 6.52 13.01 -2.79
N TYR A 168 7.55 13.52 -3.51
CA TYR A 168 8.46 14.53 -3.01
C TYR A 168 8.07 15.89 -3.55
N ILE A 169 7.89 16.87 -2.65
CA ILE A 169 7.68 18.26 -2.99
C ILE A 169 8.82 19.11 -2.42
N GLU A 170 9.12 20.25 -3.03
CA GLU A 170 10.09 21.17 -2.45
C GLU A 170 9.62 21.67 -1.09
N ARG A 171 10.51 21.67 -0.10
CA ARG A 171 10.22 22.04 1.30
C ARG A 171 9.57 23.41 1.44
N LYS A 172 9.91 24.36 0.55
CA LYS A 172 9.32 25.71 0.56
C LYS A 172 7.80 25.75 0.31
N TYR A 173 7.24 24.67 -0.27
CA TYR A 173 5.81 24.55 -0.53
C TYR A 173 5.06 23.76 0.55
N PHE A 174 5.79 23.12 1.45
CA PHE A 174 5.18 22.36 2.54
C PHE A 174 4.70 23.31 3.63
N THR A 175 3.42 23.18 4.00
CA THR A 175 2.81 23.89 5.12
C THR A 175 2.28 22.88 6.15
N PRO A 176 2.24 23.20 7.46
CA PRO A 176 1.80 22.24 8.49
C PRO A 176 0.39 21.68 8.26
N ASP A 177 -0.50 22.45 7.63
CA ASP A 177 -1.88 22.07 7.35
C ASP A 177 -2.07 21.35 6.01
N LEU A 178 -1.00 21.18 5.23
CA LEU A 178 -1.07 20.57 3.90
C LEU A 178 -1.51 19.12 3.93
N LEU A 179 -1.01 18.34 4.90
CA LEU A 179 -1.39 16.93 5.03
C LEU A 179 -2.89 16.78 5.32
N ASP A 180 -3.43 17.60 6.21
CA ASP A 180 -4.86 17.59 6.54
C ASP A 180 -5.72 17.96 5.32
N LYS A 181 -5.28 18.94 4.54
CA LYS A 181 -5.97 19.36 3.30
C LYS A 181 -5.96 18.23 2.28
N LEU A 182 -4.82 17.57 2.08
CA LEU A 182 -4.69 16.42 1.18
C LEU A 182 -5.57 15.26 1.62
N GLN A 183 -5.56 14.89 2.89
CA GLN A 183 -6.39 13.83 3.45
C GLN A 183 -7.89 14.10 3.23
N LYS A 184 -8.34 15.34 3.51
CA LYS A 184 -9.72 15.77 3.26
C LYS A 184 -10.08 15.69 1.77
N HIS A 185 -9.16 16.10 0.88
CA HIS A 185 -9.38 16.05 -0.55
C HIS A 185 -9.47 14.60 -1.06
N ILE A 186 -8.59 13.70 -0.61
CA ILE A 186 -8.65 12.27 -0.92
C ILE A 186 -9.99 11.69 -0.45
N LYS A 187 -10.41 12.03 0.77
CA LYS A 187 -11.71 11.59 1.29
C LYS A 187 -12.87 12.05 0.42
N LEU A 188 -12.84 13.31 -0.02
CA LEU A 188 -13.89 13.87 -0.89
C LEU A 188 -13.92 13.20 -2.28
N LYS A 189 -12.75 12.99 -2.89
CA LYS A 189 -12.64 12.48 -4.27
C LYS A 189 -12.81 10.98 -4.40
N MET A 190 -12.28 10.22 -3.46
CA MET A 190 -12.21 8.75 -3.53
C MET A 190 -13.00 8.03 -2.43
N ASN A 191 -13.50 8.77 -1.45
CA ASN A 191 -14.12 8.24 -0.23
C ASN A 191 -13.18 7.33 0.59
N TYR A 192 -11.87 7.55 0.53
CA TYR A 192 -10.86 6.80 1.25
C TYR A 192 -10.38 7.58 2.48
N ASP A 193 -10.34 6.91 3.63
CA ASP A 193 -9.73 7.41 4.87
C ASP A 193 -8.25 7.02 4.86
N ILE A 194 -7.39 7.97 4.49
CA ILE A 194 -5.94 7.79 4.39
C ILE A 194 -5.25 8.68 5.40
N ILE A 195 -4.23 8.15 6.05
CA ILE A 195 -3.33 8.93 6.91
C ILE A 195 -2.05 9.20 6.11
N LEU A 196 -1.68 10.46 6.02
CA LEU A 196 -0.44 10.91 5.41
C LEU A 196 0.56 11.30 6.49
N HIS A 197 1.84 11.09 6.22
CA HIS A 197 2.92 11.65 7.02
C HIS A 197 4.00 12.26 6.12
N CYS A 198 4.84 13.10 6.68
CA CYS A 198 6.00 13.67 6.01
C CYS A 198 7.29 13.12 6.64
N LYS A 199 8.29 12.96 5.79
CA LYS A 199 9.67 12.58 6.17
C LYS A 199 10.66 13.62 5.71
#